data_064a52e743254bdbd6550e7d08ef6e3c
#
_entry.id   064a52e743254bdbd6550e7d08ef6e3c
#
_cell.length_a   1.000
_cell.length_b   1.000
_cell.length_c   1.000
_cell.angle_alpha   90.00
_cell.angle_beta   90.00
_cell.angle_gamma   90.00
#
_symmetry.space_group_name_H-M   'P 1'
#
loop_
_entity.id
_entity.type
_entity.pdbx_description
1 polymer ?
#
loop_
_entity_poly.entity_id
_entity_poly.type
_entity_poly.pdbx_seq_one_letter_code
_entity_poly.pdbx_strand_id
1 'polypeptide(L)'
;MGIELKNITKRFGDTLALNNINLNFDQPKIYGLLGNNGAGKTTMLNIISNRIFPDSGEVIVDDEQALDNDCALNKIFMLSEKNLYPDGMKVERAFEEAANFYQNFQMDQALEMAKQFGLKTRKKINTLSTGYTSIFKLIVALNVNTPYLLLDEPVLGLDAQHRDLFYKLLLEKYANNPQTIIISTHLIAEVASLIEHTIIIREGKILRDMPSEELLSGGYTISGPASLVNEYIIGKQVITQNTLGGLKTACIAGQPDPVPLPENLELGKLNLQDYFIQLMNKEDSDHE
;
A
#
# COMPACT_ATOMS: atom_id res chain seq x y z
N MET A 1 1.32 14.19 16.55
CA MET A 1 0.32 13.12 16.33
C MET A 1 0.81 12.25 15.21
N GLY A 2 0.82 10.94 15.36
CA GLY A 2 1.36 10.02 14.35
C GLY A 2 1.58 8.63 14.92
N ILE A 3 2.10 7.72 14.07
CA ILE A 3 2.59 6.40 14.48
C ILE A 3 4.09 6.38 14.31
N GLU A 4 4.83 6.05 15.36
CA GLU A 4 6.29 5.93 15.34
C GLU A 4 6.72 4.51 15.71
N LEU A 5 7.55 3.91 14.88
CA LEU A 5 8.22 2.64 15.13
C LEU A 5 9.68 2.90 15.51
N LYS A 6 10.10 2.44 16.69
CA LYS A 6 11.47 2.61 17.20
C LYS A 6 12.18 1.28 17.34
N ASN A 7 13.20 1.06 16.52
CA ASN A 7 14.09 -0.10 16.57
C ASN A 7 13.36 -1.46 16.57
N ILE A 8 12.26 -1.55 15.80
CA ILE A 8 11.42 -2.74 15.74
C ILE A 8 12.18 -3.90 15.12
N THR A 9 12.31 -4.97 15.86
CA THR A 9 12.86 -6.24 15.38
C THR A 9 11.88 -7.37 15.67
N LYS A 10 11.69 -8.27 14.69
CA LYS A 10 10.82 -9.44 14.83
C LYS A 10 11.41 -10.65 14.11
N ARG A 11 11.44 -11.76 14.84
CA ARG A 11 11.90 -13.07 14.34
C ARG A 11 10.80 -14.12 14.47
N PHE A 12 10.71 -15.01 13.51
CA PHE A 12 9.87 -16.21 13.56
C PHE A 12 10.78 -17.44 13.33
N GLY A 13 11.09 -18.17 14.38
CA GLY A 13 12.11 -19.21 14.32
C GLY A 13 13.43 -18.64 13.82
N ASP A 14 13.95 -19.18 12.72
CA ASP A 14 15.21 -18.72 12.12
C ASP A 14 15.04 -17.51 11.18
N THR A 15 13.81 -17.16 10.83
CA THR A 15 13.53 -16.06 9.90
C THR A 15 13.46 -14.72 10.62
N LEU A 16 14.32 -13.78 10.25
CA LEU A 16 14.28 -12.39 10.69
C LEU A 16 13.32 -11.60 9.80
N ALA A 17 12.08 -11.46 10.26
CA ALA A 17 11.00 -10.82 9.49
C ALA A 17 11.08 -9.29 9.46
N LEU A 18 11.58 -8.67 10.53
CA LEU A 18 11.86 -7.23 10.62
C LEU A 18 13.19 -7.04 11.36
N ASN A 19 14.03 -6.15 10.88
CA ASN A 19 15.37 -5.92 11.36
C ASN A 19 15.61 -4.44 11.65
N ASN A 20 15.47 -4.05 12.91
CA ASN A 20 15.74 -2.69 13.40
C ASN A 20 15.01 -1.60 12.61
N ILE A 21 13.70 -1.76 12.43
CA ILE A 21 12.86 -0.83 11.66
C ILE A 21 12.64 0.44 12.48
N ASN A 22 12.91 1.58 11.85
CA ASN A 22 12.57 2.91 12.34
C ASN A 22 11.75 3.61 11.26
N LEU A 23 10.51 4.00 11.58
CA LEU A 23 9.58 4.68 10.66
C LEU A 23 8.72 5.67 11.43
N ASN A 24 8.28 6.73 10.75
CA ASN A 24 7.38 7.72 11.30
C ASN A 24 6.26 8.06 10.30
N PHE A 25 5.00 7.94 10.74
CA PHE A 25 3.81 8.33 9.99
C PHE A 25 3.20 9.56 10.68
N ASP A 26 3.81 10.73 10.47
CA ASP A 26 3.57 11.96 11.23
C ASP A 26 2.49 12.89 10.66
N GLN A 27 1.96 12.57 9.48
CA GLN A 27 0.95 13.39 8.81
C GLN A 27 -0.17 12.54 8.22
N PRO A 28 -1.40 13.10 8.13
CA PRO A 28 -2.46 12.51 7.34
C PRO A 28 -2.05 12.44 5.87
N LYS A 29 -1.66 11.27 5.41
CA LYS A 29 -1.25 10.95 4.03
C LYS A 29 -1.64 9.53 3.67
N ILE A 30 -1.66 9.24 2.38
CA ILE A 30 -1.72 7.87 1.87
C ILE A 30 -0.29 7.37 1.69
N TYR A 31 0.13 6.48 2.59
CA TYR A 31 1.43 5.82 2.57
C TYR A 31 1.34 4.49 1.82
N GLY A 32 2.26 4.23 0.92
CA GLY A 32 2.44 2.94 0.28
C GLY A 32 3.56 2.14 0.95
N LEU A 33 3.23 1.04 1.60
CA LEU A 33 4.20 0.07 2.12
C LEU A 33 4.40 -1.02 1.06
N LEU A 34 5.45 -0.85 0.24
CA LEU A 34 5.71 -1.63 -0.96
C LEU A 34 6.82 -2.65 -0.73
N GLY A 35 6.68 -3.83 -1.29
CA GLY A 35 7.69 -4.90 -1.18
C GLY A 35 7.16 -6.23 -1.70
N ASN A 36 8.07 -7.14 -2.02
CA ASN A 36 7.72 -8.49 -2.45
C ASN A 36 6.99 -9.27 -1.35
N ASN A 37 6.39 -10.40 -1.72
CA ASN A 37 5.81 -11.31 -0.73
C ASN A 37 6.92 -11.81 0.22
N GLY A 38 6.61 -11.82 1.52
CA GLY A 38 7.61 -12.18 2.55
C GLY A 38 8.55 -11.05 2.98
N ALA A 39 8.48 -9.85 2.40
CA ALA A 39 9.36 -8.72 2.76
C ALA A 39 9.19 -8.18 4.19
N GLY A 40 8.09 -8.54 4.89
CA GLY A 40 7.82 -8.08 6.25
C GLY A 40 6.61 -7.13 6.40
N LYS A 41 5.93 -6.77 5.29
CA LYS A 41 4.80 -5.82 5.27
C LYS A 41 3.69 -6.17 6.27
N THR A 42 3.09 -7.35 6.14
CA THR A 42 2.03 -7.85 7.03
C THR A 42 2.50 -7.96 8.48
N THR A 43 3.76 -8.36 8.70
CA THR A 43 4.35 -8.41 10.04
C THR A 43 4.41 -7.02 10.67
N MET A 44 4.84 -6.01 9.93
CA MET A 44 4.88 -4.63 10.38
C MET A 44 3.49 -4.10 10.75
N LEU A 45 2.49 -4.28 9.88
CA LEU A 45 1.12 -3.84 10.17
C LEU A 45 0.52 -4.54 11.38
N ASN A 46 0.80 -5.84 11.58
CA ASN A 46 0.36 -6.57 12.76
C ASN A 46 1.05 -6.08 14.05
N ILE A 47 2.30 -5.64 13.99
CA ILE A 47 2.99 -5.03 15.15
C ILE A 47 2.39 -3.65 15.45
N ILE A 48 2.16 -2.80 14.44
CA ILE A 48 1.53 -1.49 14.63
C ILE A 48 0.16 -1.63 15.29
N SER A 49 -0.62 -2.63 14.90
CA SER A 49 -1.96 -2.90 15.45
C SER A 49 -1.97 -3.77 16.72
N ASN A 50 -0.80 -4.01 17.32
CA ASN A 50 -0.60 -4.84 18.54
C ASN A 50 -1.18 -6.26 18.44
N ARG A 51 -1.33 -6.82 17.22
CA ARG A 51 -1.77 -8.21 17.01
C ARG A 51 -0.66 -9.23 17.20
N ILE A 52 0.58 -8.80 17.05
CA ILE A 52 1.80 -9.53 17.42
C ILE A 52 2.78 -8.55 18.08
N PHE A 53 3.59 -9.06 19.02
CA PHE A 53 4.57 -8.24 19.72
C PHE A 53 5.92 -8.29 18.99
N PRO A 54 6.66 -7.17 18.92
CA PRO A 54 8.06 -7.19 18.50
C PRO A 54 8.93 -7.94 19.52
N ASP A 55 10.08 -8.44 19.10
CA ASP A 55 11.06 -9.04 20.00
C ASP A 55 11.92 -7.94 20.66
N SER A 56 12.07 -6.79 19.98
CA SER A 56 12.64 -5.57 20.53
C SER A 56 12.08 -4.33 19.85
N GLY A 57 12.25 -3.17 20.48
CA GLY A 57 11.69 -1.89 20.03
C GLY A 57 10.28 -1.63 20.56
N GLU A 58 9.71 -0.50 20.16
CA GLU A 58 8.40 -0.06 20.62
C GLU A 58 7.63 0.65 19.50
N VAL A 59 6.29 0.62 19.60
CA VAL A 59 5.37 1.39 18.76
C VAL A 59 4.73 2.47 19.61
N ILE A 60 4.78 3.71 19.15
CA ILE A 60 4.17 4.88 19.77
C ILE A 60 3.07 5.39 18.85
N VAL A 61 1.91 5.69 19.41
CA VAL A 61 0.75 6.24 18.71
C VAL A 61 0.31 7.51 19.44
N ASP A 62 0.45 8.66 18.78
CA ASP A 62 0.12 9.97 19.37
C ASP A 62 0.79 10.19 20.75
N ASP A 63 2.10 9.96 20.81
CA ASP A 63 2.94 10.11 21.99
C ASP A 63 2.68 9.08 23.13
N GLU A 64 1.80 8.10 22.90
CA GLU A 64 1.49 7.01 23.82
C GLU A 64 2.03 5.67 23.31
N GLN A 65 2.61 4.87 24.20
CA GLN A 65 3.05 3.52 23.86
C GLN A 65 1.84 2.66 23.49
N ALA A 66 1.90 1.95 22.36
CA ALA A 66 0.78 1.14 21.86
C ALA A 66 0.58 -0.17 22.63
N LEU A 67 1.65 -0.69 23.27
CA LEU A 67 1.59 -1.96 24.00
C LEU A 67 0.60 -1.87 25.16
N ASP A 68 -0.40 -2.76 25.16
CA ASP A 68 -1.44 -2.86 26.18
C ASP A 68 -2.17 -1.53 26.48
N ASN A 69 -2.31 -0.67 25.49
CA ASN A 69 -2.93 0.65 25.61
C ASN A 69 -4.16 0.77 24.70
N ASP A 70 -5.35 0.56 25.25
CA ASP A 70 -6.61 0.64 24.52
C ASP A 70 -6.86 2.04 23.93
N CYS A 71 -6.41 3.12 24.60
CA CYS A 71 -6.57 4.48 24.08
C CYS A 71 -5.79 4.70 22.79
N ALA A 72 -4.56 4.19 22.72
CA ALA A 72 -3.74 4.23 21.53
C ALA A 72 -4.30 3.32 20.43
N LEU A 73 -4.68 2.09 20.78
CA LEU A 73 -5.11 1.07 19.83
C LEU A 73 -6.50 1.35 19.24
N ASN A 74 -7.41 1.99 19.95
CA ASN A 74 -8.72 2.42 19.45
C ASN A 74 -8.62 3.47 18.31
N LYS A 75 -7.46 4.09 18.14
CA LYS A 75 -7.18 5.01 17.03
C LYS A 75 -6.82 4.29 15.73
N ILE A 76 -6.58 2.98 15.77
CA ILE A 76 -6.10 2.18 14.64
C ILE A 76 -7.18 1.19 14.21
N PHE A 77 -7.47 1.15 12.91
CA PHE A 77 -8.19 0.05 12.30
C PHE A 77 -7.28 -0.67 11.31
N MET A 78 -7.22 -2.00 11.41
CA MET A 78 -6.47 -2.82 10.47
C MET A 78 -7.39 -3.80 9.74
N LEU A 79 -7.50 -3.61 8.42
CA LEU A 79 -8.02 -4.61 7.51
C LEU A 79 -6.94 -5.65 7.22
N SER A 80 -7.25 -6.92 7.47
CA SER A 80 -6.36 -8.05 7.19
C SER A 80 -7.04 -9.10 6.30
N GLU A 81 -6.22 -9.93 5.66
CA GLU A 81 -6.72 -11.03 4.83
C GLU A 81 -7.58 -12.02 5.64
N LYS A 82 -7.23 -12.28 6.89
CA LYS A 82 -7.95 -13.23 7.75
C LYS A 82 -9.40 -12.82 7.99
N ASN A 83 -10.31 -13.79 7.94
CA ASN A 83 -11.69 -13.58 8.37
C ASN A 83 -11.77 -13.76 9.89
N LEU A 84 -12.08 -12.67 10.60
CA LEU A 84 -12.20 -12.66 12.06
C LEU A 84 -13.66 -12.68 12.55
N TYR A 85 -14.62 -12.80 11.64
CA TYR A 85 -16.04 -12.80 11.98
C TYR A 85 -16.53 -14.21 12.32
N PRO A 86 -17.42 -14.34 13.33
CA PRO A 86 -17.99 -15.62 13.73
C PRO A 86 -18.74 -16.30 12.59
N ASP A 87 -18.70 -17.64 12.58
CA ASP A 87 -19.46 -18.43 11.62
C ASP A 87 -20.96 -18.12 11.72
N GLY A 88 -21.60 -17.96 10.57
CA GLY A 88 -23.02 -17.71 10.49
C GLY A 88 -23.45 -16.26 10.68
N MET A 89 -22.54 -15.34 11.02
CA MET A 89 -22.83 -13.91 11.10
C MET A 89 -23.22 -13.36 9.72
N LYS A 90 -24.29 -12.59 9.66
CA LYS A 90 -24.70 -11.87 8.44
C LYS A 90 -23.92 -10.56 8.31
N VAL A 91 -23.76 -10.09 7.06
CA VAL A 91 -23.10 -8.80 6.75
C VAL A 91 -23.78 -7.64 7.50
N GLU A 92 -25.12 -7.55 7.47
CA GLU A 92 -25.88 -6.51 8.20
C GLU A 92 -25.54 -6.51 9.68
N ARG A 93 -25.48 -7.69 10.32
CA ARG A 93 -25.12 -7.80 11.73
C ARG A 93 -23.68 -7.37 12.00
N ALA A 94 -22.76 -7.69 11.12
CA ALA A 94 -21.37 -7.22 11.26
C ALA A 94 -21.23 -5.70 11.15
N PHE A 95 -22.06 -5.04 10.34
CA PHE A 95 -22.11 -3.56 10.31
C PHE A 95 -22.68 -2.99 11.61
N GLU A 96 -23.73 -3.61 12.17
CA GLU A 96 -24.27 -3.22 13.49
C GLU A 96 -23.22 -3.37 14.59
N GLU A 97 -22.47 -4.48 14.60
CA GLU A 97 -21.40 -4.66 15.58
C GLU A 97 -20.26 -3.65 15.38
N ALA A 98 -19.90 -3.37 14.12
CA ALA A 98 -18.92 -2.31 13.84
C ALA A 98 -19.39 -0.94 14.39
N ALA A 99 -20.68 -0.60 14.26
CA ALA A 99 -21.24 0.62 14.81
C ALA A 99 -21.25 0.63 16.35
N ASN A 100 -21.38 -0.54 17.00
CA ASN A 100 -21.31 -0.64 18.45
C ASN A 100 -19.87 -0.45 18.97
N PHE A 101 -18.86 -0.92 18.23
CA PHE A 101 -17.44 -0.81 18.61
C PHE A 101 -16.83 0.54 18.23
N TYR A 102 -17.18 1.07 17.07
CA TYR A 102 -16.63 2.31 16.52
C TYR A 102 -17.71 3.41 16.53
N GLN A 103 -17.63 4.32 17.49
CA GLN A 103 -18.65 5.38 17.68
C GLN A 103 -18.93 6.22 16.43
N ASN A 104 -17.95 6.36 15.54
CA ASN A 104 -18.05 7.15 14.32
C ASN A 104 -18.32 6.29 13.08
N PHE A 105 -18.75 5.03 13.23
CA PHE A 105 -19.08 4.17 12.09
C PHE A 105 -20.23 4.73 11.28
N GLN A 106 -20.04 4.85 9.97
CA GLN A 106 -21.01 5.48 9.06
C GLN A 106 -21.95 4.41 8.47
N MET A 107 -22.97 3.99 9.25
CA MET A 107 -23.90 2.92 8.87
C MET A 107 -24.60 3.17 7.52
N ASP A 108 -25.12 4.37 7.28
CA ASP A 108 -25.85 4.70 6.04
C ASP A 108 -24.91 4.64 4.83
N GLN A 109 -23.68 5.12 4.98
CA GLN A 109 -22.66 5.02 3.92
C GLN A 109 -22.25 3.56 3.67
N ALA A 110 -22.11 2.75 4.72
CA ALA A 110 -21.79 1.33 4.57
C ALA A 110 -22.87 0.57 3.79
N LEU A 111 -24.14 0.86 4.07
CA LEU A 111 -25.27 0.28 3.33
C LEU A 111 -25.33 0.75 1.88
N GLU A 112 -25.01 2.01 1.61
CA GLU A 112 -24.95 2.54 0.25
C GLU A 112 -23.78 1.95 -0.54
N MET A 113 -22.59 1.86 0.06
CA MET A 113 -21.44 1.16 -0.54
C MET A 113 -21.77 -0.31 -0.82
N ALA A 114 -22.48 -0.99 0.09
CA ALA A 114 -22.89 -2.39 -0.15
C ALA A 114 -23.78 -2.52 -1.40
N LYS A 115 -24.66 -1.56 -1.67
CA LYS A 115 -25.46 -1.52 -2.92
C LYS A 115 -24.58 -1.28 -4.15
N GLN A 116 -23.65 -0.33 -4.09
CA GLN A 116 -22.73 -0.01 -5.20
C GLN A 116 -21.87 -1.20 -5.58
N PHE A 117 -21.37 -1.96 -4.60
CA PHE A 117 -20.61 -3.20 -4.81
C PHE A 117 -21.49 -4.42 -5.11
N GLY A 118 -22.81 -4.32 -5.09
CA GLY A 118 -23.71 -5.47 -5.27
C GLY A 118 -23.66 -6.50 -4.12
N LEU A 119 -23.16 -6.08 -2.94
CA LEU A 119 -23.05 -6.94 -1.76
C LEU A 119 -24.42 -7.13 -1.10
N LYS A 120 -24.87 -8.38 -0.97
CA LYS A 120 -26.13 -8.72 -0.31
C LYS A 120 -25.96 -8.79 1.21
N THR A 121 -26.40 -7.77 1.95
CA THR A 121 -26.19 -7.60 3.40
C THR A 121 -26.87 -8.70 4.25
N ARG A 122 -27.92 -9.33 3.75
CA ARG A 122 -28.60 -10.46 4.43
C ARG A 122 -27.89 -11.80 4.31
N LYS A 123 -26.86 -11.92 3.46
CA LYS A 123 -26.05 -13.13 3.36
C LYS A 123 -25.15 -13.31 4.58
N LYS A 124 -24.86 -14.57 4.92
CA LYS A 124 -23.85 -14.91 5.91
C LYS A 124 -22.46 -14.67 5.31
N ILE A 125 -21.54 -14.12 6.11
CA ILE A 125 -20.17 -13.77 5.67
C ILE A 125 -19.42 -15.00 5.15
N ASN A 126 -19.54 -16.15 5.84
CA ASN A 126 -18.90 -17.41 5.43
C ASN A 126 -19.48 -18.04 4.15
N THR A 127 -20.58 -17.50 3.60
CA THR A 127 -21.16 -17.94 2.31
C THR A 127 -20.83 -17.00 1.15
N LEU A 128 -20.09 -15.95 1.41
CA LEU A 128 -19.60 -15.03 0.38
C LEU A 128 -18.44 -15.68 -0.40
N SER A 129 -18.29 -15.30 -1.67
CA SER A 129 -17.06 -15.62 -2.39
C SER A 129 -15.89 -14.82 -1.79
N THR A 130 -14.65 -15.23 -2.10
CA THR A 130 -13.45 -14.52 -1.65
C THR A 130 -13.51 -13.02 -2.00
N GLY A 131 -13.88 -12.66 -3.23
CA GLY A 131 -14.03 -11.27 -3.65
C GLY A 131 -15.09 -10.52 -2.85
N TYR A 132 -16.28 -11.10 -2.64
CA TYR A 132 -17.31 -10.45 -1.82
C TYR A 132 -16.94 -10.38 -0.33
N THR A 133 -16.15 -11.31 0.19
CA THR A 133 -15.59 -11.21 1.55
C THR A 133 -14.61 -10.03 1.65
N SER A 134 -13.75 -9.84 0.65
CA SER A 134 -12.86 -8.67 0.57
C SER A 134 -13.68 -7.37 0.48
N ILE A 135 -14.68 -7.29 -0.40
CA ILE A 135 -15.59 -6.13 -0.50
C ILE A 135 -16.25 -5.80 0.83
N PHE A 136 -16.78 -6.80 1.53
CA PHE A 136 -17.38 -6.61 2.85
C PHE A 136 -16.39 -5.97 3.83
N LYS A 137 -15.17 -6.50 3.92
CA LYS A 137 -14.12 -5.97 4.80
C LYS A 137 -13.71 -4.54 4.41
N LEU A 138 -13.62 -4.23 3.11
CA LEU A 138 -13.32 -2.89 2.60
C LEU A 138 -14.42 -1.89 3.00
N ILE A 139 -15.69 -2.27 2.89
CA ILE A 139 -16.80 -1.41 3.31
C ILE A 139 -16.69 -1.09 4.81
N VAL A 140 -16.39 -2.10 5.65
CA VAL A 140 -16.16 -1.84 7.09
C VAL A 140 -15.00 -0.87 7.27
N ALA A 141 -13.85 -1.12 6.64
CA ALA A 141 -12.63 -0.30 6.76
C ALA A 141 -12.88 1.16 6.35
N LEU A 142 -13.62 1.38 5.27
CA LEU A 142 -13.95 2.73 4.81
C LEU A 142 -14.94 3.47 5.73
N ASN A 143 -15.66 2.79 6.61
CA ASN A 143 -16.70 3.40 7.43
C ASN A 143 -16.38 3.48 8.93
N VAL A 144 -15.24 2.93 9.40
CA VAL A 144 -14.86 2.98 10.83
C VAL A 144 -14.35 4.35 11.30
N ASN A 145 -13.92 5.24 10.41
CA ASN A 145 -13.47 6.60 10.73
C ASN A 145 -12.47 6.72 11.89
N THR A 146 -11.46 5.83 11.90
CA THR A 146 -10.33 5.92 12.83
C THR A 146 -9.24 6.84 12.27
N PRO A 147 -8.42 7.50 13.12
CA PRO A 147 -7.28 8.32 12.67
C PRO A 147 -6.28 7.57 11.78
N TYR A 148 -6.09 6.28 12.05
CA TYR A 148 -5.11 5.42 11.37
C TYR A 148 -5.79 4.22 10.74
N LEU A 149 -5.73 4.12 9.41
CA LEU A 149 -6.31 3.04 8.62
C LEU A 149 -5.18 2.20 7.98
N LEU A 150 -5.03 0.96 8.42
CA LEU A 150 -4.05 0.02 7.89
C LEU A 150 -4.75 -0.97 6.95
N LEU A 151 -4.32 -1.04 5.70
CA LEU A 151 -4.91 -1.87 4.66
C LEU A 151 -3.86 -2.87 4.16
N ASP A 152 -3.97 -4.12 4.58
CA ASP A 152 -3.06 -5.19 4.14
C ASP A 152 -3.63 -5.91 2.92
N GLU A 153 -2.97 -5.74 1.76
CA GLU A 153 -3.37 -6.26 0.45
C GLU A 153 -4.87 -6.05 0.15
N PRO A 154 -5.41 -4.82 0.23
CA PRO A 154 -6.85 -4.57 0.28
C PRO A 154 -7.63 -5.06 -0.94
N VAL A 155 -7.01 -5.05 -2.12
CA VAL A 155 -7.68 -5.39 -3.39
C VAL A 155 -7.45 -6.82 -3.84
N LEU A 156 -6.79 -7.65 -3.02
CA LEU A 156 -6.53 -9.04 -3.36
C LEU A 156 -7.86 -9.81 -3.55
N GLY A 157 -8.00 -10.47 -4.71
CA GLY A 157 -9.20 -11.23 -5.05
C GLY A 157 -10.36 -10.41 -5.61
N LEU A 158 -10.19 -9.10 -5.84
CA LEU A 158 -11.16 -8.26 -6.52
C LEU A 158 -10.93 -8.26 -8.04
N ASP A 159 -12.01 -8.17 -8.81
CA ASP A 159 -11.92 -7.84 -10.23
C ASP A 159 -11.62 -6.34 -10.45
N ALA A 160 -11.30 -5.97 -11.69
CA ALA A 160 -10.89 -4.61 -12.03
C ALA A 160 -11.97 -3.57 -11.67
N GLN A 161 -13.27 -3.87 -11.94
CA GLN A 161 -14.35 -2.93 -11.68
C GLN A 161 -14.51 -2.63 -10.18
N HIS A 162 -14.42 -3.66 -9.33
CA HIS A 162 -14.52 -3.47 -7.88
C HIS A 162 -13.28 -2.80 -7.30
N ARG A 163 -12.08 -3.02 -7.88
CA ARG A 163 -10.86 -2.30 -7.51
C ARG A 163 -10.98 -0.81 -7.79
N ASP A 164 -11.39 -0.44 -9.00
CA ASP A 164 -11.57 0.96 -9.38
C ASP A 164 -12.58 1.67 -8.49
N LEU A 165 -13.70 1.00 -8.19
CA LEU A 165 -14.70 1.53 -7.27
C LEU A 165 -14.14 1.74 -5.86
N PHE A 166 -13.37 0.77 -5.35
CA PHE A 166 -12.73 0.89 -4.04
C PHE A 166 -11.78 2.09 -3.98
N TYR A 167 -10.90 2.24 -4.96
CA TYR A 167 -9.94 3.35 -4.97
C TYR A 167 -10.63 4.71 -5.07
N LYS A 168 -11.69 4.80 -5.88
CA LYS A 168 -12.53 6.00 -5.93
C LYS A 168 -13.11 6.36 -4.57
N LEU A 169 -13.76 5.40 -3.89
CA LEU A 169 -14.36 5.60 -2.57
C LEU A 169 -13.31 5.93 -1.49
N LEU A 170 -12.13 5.32 -1.57
CA LEU A 170 -11.00 5.61 -0.68
C LEU A 170 -10.55 7.07 -0.82
N LEU A 171 -10.38 7.55 -2.07
CA LEU A 171 -9.99 8.94 -2.35
C LEU A 171 -11.09 9.94 -1.94
N GLU A 172 -12.36 9.63 -2.20
CA GLU A 172 -13.49 10.46 -1.75
C GLU A 172 -13.51 10.58 -0.22
N LYS A 173 -13.30 9.45 0.49
CA LYS A 173 -13.20 9.46 1.95
C LYS A 173 -12.02 10.31 2.42
N TYR A 174 -10.84 10.11 1.84
CA TYR A 174 -9.63 10.82 2.20
C TYR A 174 -9.75 12.33 1.95
N ALA A 175 -10.33 12.73 0.83
CA ALA A 175 -10.56 14.14 0.50
C ALA A 175 -11.53 14.84 1.49
N ASN A 176 -12.55 14.12 1.96
CA ASN A 176 -13.53 14.66 2.90
C ASN A 176 -13.06 14.65 4.36
N ASN A 177 -12.25 13.69 4.73
CA ASN A 177 -11.72 13.51 6.08
C ASN A 177 -10.29 12.97 6.03
N PRO A 178 -9.28 13.84 5.88
CA PRO A 178 -7.88 13.42 5.82
C PRO A 178 -7.47 12.63 7.06
N GLN A 179 -6.93 11.43 6.85
CA GLN A 179 -6.45 10.52 7.88
C GLN A 179 -5.18 9.83 7.40
N THR A 180 -4.41 9.23 8.29
CA THR A 180 -3.26 8.42 7.89
C THR A 180 -3.74 7.07 7.36
N ILE A 181 -3.47 6.77 6.10
CA ILE A 181 -3.81 5.51 5.45
C ILE A 181 -2.52 4.82 5.04
N ILE A 182 -2.29 3.59 5.50
CA ILE A 182 -1.14 2.77 5.11
C ILE A 182 -1.64 1.61 4.27
N ILE A 183 -1.28 1.59 2.99
CA ILE A 183 -1.63 0.52 2.05
C ILE A 183 -0.41 -0.37 1.85
N SER A 184 -0.48 -1.61 2.33
CA SER A 184 0.52 -2.62 2.04
C SER A 184 0.12 -3.39 0.79
N THR A 185 1.00 -3.43 -0.22
CA THR A 185 0.71 -4.17 -1.46
C THR A 185 1.98 -4.52 -2.23
N HIS A 186 1.86 -5.55 -3.07
CA HIS A 186 2.81 -5.90 -4.12
C HIS A 186 2.31 -5.47 -5.52
N LEU A 187 1.06 -5.00 -5.64
CA LEU A 187 0.43 -4.52 -6.88
C LEU A 187 0.66 -3.01 -7.07
N ILE A 188 1.93 -2.63 -7.23
CA ILE A 188 2.39 -1.24 -7.16
C ILE A 188 1.72 -0.34 -8.21
N ALA A 189 1.59 -0.82 -9.46
CA ALA A 189 0.99 -0.05 -10.54
C ALA A 189 -0.44 0.42 -10.23
N GLU A 190 -1.19 -0.37 -9.47
CA GLU A 190 -2.58 -0.07 -9.16
C GLU A 190 -2.75 1.05 -8.13
N VAL A 191 -1.80 1.18 -7.21
CA VAL A 191 -1.86 2.16 -6.11
C VAL A 191 -0.96 3.37 -6.33
N ALA A 192 -0.11 3.35 -7.35
CA ALA A 192 0.92 4.37 -7.58
C ALA A 192 0.36 5.80 -7.66
N SER A 193 -0.84 5.98 -8.23
CA SER A 193 -1.49 7.29 -8.35
C SER A 193 -2.14 7.79 -7.04
N LEU A 194 -2.24 6.92 -6.03
CA LEU A 194 -2.86 7.24 -4.75
C LEU A 194 -1.84 7.58 -3.67
N ILE A 195 -0.62 7.04 -3.81
CA ILE A 195 0.42 7.09 -2.78
C ILE A 195 1.14 8.44 -2.80
N GLU A 196 1.05 9.17 -1.70
CA GLU A 196 1.77 10.44 -1.49
C GLU A 196 3.16 10.21 -0.90
N HIS A 197 3.34 9.13 -0.12
CA HIS A 197 4.61 8.79 0.50
C HIS A 197 4.91 7.30 0.33
N THR A 198 6.09 6.97 -0.16
CA THR A 198 6.50 5.62 -0.52
C THR A 198 7.50 5.06 0.50
N ILE A 199 7.17 3.92 1.06
CA ILE A 199 8.03 3.11 1.91
C ILE A 199 8.29 1.79 1.19
N ILE A 200 9.55 1.49 0.89
CA ILE A 200 9.95 0.23 0.25
C ILE A 200 10.67 -0.64 1.27
N ILE A 201 10.13 -1.84 1.50
CA ILE A 201 10.71 -2.84 2.39
C ILE A 201 11.16 -4.08 1.63
N ARG A 202 12.36 -4.58 1.97
CA ARG A 202 12.91 -5.84 1.48
C ARG A 202 13.61 -6.57 2.62
N GLU A 203 13.33 -7.86 2.77
CA GLU A 203 13.99 -8.73 3.76
C GLU A 203 14.01 -8.14 5.17
N GLY A 204 12.89 -7.53 5.57
CA GLY A 204 12.73 -6.91 6.87
C GLY A 204 13.51 -5.61 7.08
N LYS A 205 14.03 -4.96 6.03
CA LYS A 205 14.73 -3.67 6.11
C LYS A 205 14.04 -2.62 5.24
N ILE A 206 14.06 -1.36 5.67
CA ILE A 206 13.57 -0.25 4.87
C ILE A 206 14.66 0.18 3.89
N LEU A 207 14.34 0.12 2.60
CA LEU A 207 15.22 0.57 1.53
C LEU A 207 14.97 2.02 1.15
N ARG A 208 13.71 2.45 1.20
CA ARG A 208 13.28 3.83 0.90
C ARG A 208 12.15 4.24 1.82
N ASP A 209 12.16 5.48 2.23
CA ASP A 209 11.15 6.14 3.04
C ASP A 209 11.16 7.63 2.66
N MET A 210 10.28 8.04 1.71
CA MET A 210 10.31 9.38 1.15
C MET A 210 9.02 9.72 0.37
N PRO A 211 8.74 11.02 0.12
CA PRO A 211 7.65 11.44 -0.74
C PRO A 211 7.72 10.78 -2.13
N SER A 212 6.58 10.30 -2.64
CA SER A 212 6.52 9.60 -3.93
C SER A 212 6.94 10.50 -5.09
N GLU A 213 6.63 11.78 -5.05
CA GLU A 213 7.03 12.75 -6.06
C GLU A 213 8.56 12.92 -6.13
N GLU A 214 9.22 13.00 -4.96
CA GLU A 214 10.67 13.10 -4.87
C GLU A 214 11.34 11.84 -5.43
N LEU A 215 10.82 10.66 -5.06
CA LEU A 215 11.31 9.38 -5.55
C LEU A 215 11.22 9.27 -7.07
N LEU A 216 10.11 9.72 -7.66
CA LEU A 216 9.88 9.64 -9.11
C LEU A 216 10.61 10.73 -9.91
N SER A 217 11.04 11.81 -9.26
CA SER A 217 11.85 12.86 -9.91
C SER A 217 13.29 12.40 -10.21
N GLY A 218 13.72 11.27 -9.67
CA GLY A 218 15.06 10.70 -9.87
C GLY A 218 15.30 10.05 -11.24
N GLY A 219 14.33 10.05 -12.15
CA GLY A 219 14.47 9.47 -13.49
C GLY A 219 13.36 9.85 -14.45
N TYR A 220 13.46 9.34 -15.67
CA TYR A 220 12.48 9.58 -16.75
C TYR A 220 12.38 8.36 -17.67
N THR A 221 11.34 8.33 -18.48
CA THR A 221 11.16 7.30 -19.50
C THR A 221 11.35 7.88 -20.90
N ILE A 222 11.85 7.05 -21.81
CA ILE A 222 11.93 7.34 -23.25
C ILE A 222 11.25 6.21 -24.03
N SER A 223 10.34 6.57 -24.94
CA SER A 223 9.57 5.61 -25.71
C SER A 223 9.64 5.95 -27.19
N GLY A 224 9.63 4.92 -28.06
CA GLY A 224 9.62 5.10 -29.52
C GLY A 224 10.09 3.85 -30.26
N PRO A 225 10.44 3.99 -31.56
CA PRO A 225 11.04 2.90 -32.34
C PRO A 225 12.28 2.33 -31.65
N ALA A 226 12.38 0.99 -31.56
CA ALA A 226 13.42 0.32 -30.80
C ALA A 226 14.85 0.72 -31.23
N SER A 227 15.08 0.99 -32.53
CA SER A 227 16.37 1.46 -33.03
C SER A 227 16.77 2.83 -32.46
N LEU A 228 15.83 3.79 -32.43
CA LEU A 228 16.06 5.14 -31.91
C LEU A 228 16.25 5.16 -30.39
N VAL A 229 15.43 4.35 -29.66
CA VAL A 229 15.61 4.23 -28.22
C VAL A 229 16.95 3.60 -27.87
N ASN A 230 17.39 2.57 -28.63
CA ASN A 230 18.71 1.95 -28.42
C ASN A 230 19.85 2.94 -28.64
N GLU A 231 19.76 3.82 -29.63
CA GLU A 231 20.75 4.87 -29.88
C GLU A 231 20.75 5.92 -28.74
N TYR A 232 19.55 6.36 -28.31
CA TYR A 232 19.41 7.35 -27.26
C TYR A 232 19.95 6.93 -25.89
N ILE A 233 19.85 5.64 -25.55
CA ILE A 233 20.27 5.11 -24.23
C ILE A 233 21.78 4.83 -24.13
N ILE A 234 22.56 4.98 -25.22
CA ILE A 234 24.01 4.78 -25.20
C ILE A 234 24.65 5.76 -24.20
N GLY A 235 25.42 5.21 -23.27
CA GLY A 235 26.12 5.99 -22.24
C GLY A 235 25.23 6.50 -21.09
N LYS A 236 23.94 6.17 -21.07
CA LYS A 236 23.00 6.51 -20.00
C LYS A 236 22.83 5.36 -19.02
N GLN A 237 22.51 5.70 -17.78
CA GLN A 237 22.17 4.69 -16.76
C GLN A 237 20.75 4.20 -16.98
N VAL A 238 20.60 3.10 -17.74
CA VAL A 238 19.30 2.48 -17.98
C VAL A 238 18.85 1.72 -16.73
N ILE A 239 17.64 2.02 -16.31
CA ILE A 239 16.95 1.45 -15.16
C ILE A 239 16.30 0.12 -15.54
N THR A 240 15.34 0.21 -16.45
CA THR A 240 14.65 -0.92 -17.06
C THR A 240 14.42 -0.62 -18.53
N GLN A 241 14.16 -1.66 -19.30
CA GLN A 241 13.75 -1.52 -20.69
C GLN A 241 12.78 -2.62 -21.07
N ASN A 242 11.76 -2.25 -21.85
CA ASN A 242 10.78 -3.19 -22.36
C ASN A 242 10.62 -2.98 -23.86
N THR A 243 10.50 -4.08 -24.62
CA THR A 243 10.29 -4.03 -26.07
C THR A 243 9.02 -4.80 -26.43
N LEU A 244 8.12 -4.13 -27.12
CA LEU A 244 6.88 -4.73 -27.62
C LEU A 244 6.79 -4.50 -29.14
N GLY A 245 6.97 -5.55 -29.91
CA GLY A 245 7.05 -5.43 -31.36
C GLY A 245 8.24 -4.57 -31.81
N GLY A 246 7.98 -3.54 -32.61
CA GLY A 246 9.00 -2.56 -33.06
C GLY A 246 9.20 -1.37 -32.13
N LEU A 247 8.42 -1.27 -31.04
CA LEU A 247 8.48 -0.17 -30.07
C LEU A 247 9.25 -0.59 -28.83
N LYS A 248 9.98 0.36 -28.25
CA LYS A 248 10.75 0.17 -27.02
C LYS A 248 10.48 1.33 -26.07
N THR A 249 10.38 1.01 -24.79
CA THR A 249 10.39 1.98 -23.67
C THR A 249 11.59 1.67 -22.79
N ALA A 250 12.37 2.68 -22.46
CA ALA A 250 13.47 2.60 -21.51
C ALA A 250 13.26 3.60 -20.38
N CYS A 251 13.49 3.17 -19.14
CA CYS A 251 13.56 4.03 -17.96
C CYS A 251 15.02 4.38 -17.70
N ILE A 252 15.31 5.64 -17.46
CA ILE A 252 16.67 6.18 -17.36
C ILE A 252 16.80 6.96 -16.05
N ALA A 253 17.87 6.72 -15.29
CA ALA A 253 18.17 7.47 -14.08
C ALA A 253 18.69 8.87 -14.40
N GLY A 254 18.34 9.85 -13.56
CA GLY A 254 18.76 11.24 -13.71
C GLY A 254 17.77 12.09 -14.49
N GLN A 255 18.24 13.23 -14.98
CA GLN A 255 17.44 14.17 -15.75
C GLN A 255 17.68 13.97 -17.26
N PRO A 256 16.67 14.22 -18.10
CA PRO A 256 16.86 14.17 -19.55
C PRO A 256 17.85 15.26 -19.99
N ASP A 257 18.58 14.97 -21.08
CA ASP A 257 19.50 15.96 -21.66
C ASP A 257 18.71 17.19 -22.14
N PRO A 258 19.28 18.40 -22.01
CA PRO A 258 18.67 19.64 -22.47
C PRO A 258 18.69 19.80 -24.00
N VAL A 259 18.80 18.72 -24.76
CA VAL A 259 18.86 18.69 -26.23
C VAL A 259 17.47 18.28 -26.75
N PRO A 260 17.02 18.88 -27.87
CA PRO A 260 15.77 18.45 -28.52
C PRO A 260 15.78 16.94 -28.77
N LEU A 261 14.68 16.28 -28.43
CA LEU A 261 14.52 14.86 -28.69
C LEU A 261 14.44 14.61 -30.21
N PRO A 262 15.04 13.52 -30.70
CA PRO A 262 14.82 13.06 -32.07
C PRO A 262 13.31 12.89 -32.37
N GLU A 263 12.90 13.15 -33.60
CA GLU A 263 11.55 12.87 -34.06
C GLU A 263 11.20 11.41 -33.78
N ASN A 264 9.97 11.16 -33.33
CA ASN A 264 9.44 9.86 -32.95
C ASN A 264 9.96 9.25 -31.61
N LEU A 265 10.67 10.01 -30.79
CA LEU A 265 10.91 9.67 -29.38
C LEU A 265 10.02 10.51 -28.49
N GLU A 266 9.43 9.87 -27.48
CA GLU A 266 8.58 10.52 -26.49
C GLU A 266 9.22 10.43 -25.11
N LEU A 267 9.29 11.58 -24.42
CA LEU A 267 9.74 11.67 -23.02
C LEU A 267 8.54 11.50 -22.09
N GLY A 268 8.67 10.61 -21.13
CA GLY A 268 7.68 10.39 -20.08
C GLY A 268 8.27 10.48 -18.68
N LYS A 269 7.40 10.49 -17.68
CA LYS A 269 7.81 10.43 -16.27
C LYS A 269 8.12 8.99 -15.88
N LEU A 270 9.06 8.81 -14.94
CA LEU A 270 9.29 7.53 -14.29
C LEU A 270 8.02 7.13 -13.51
N ASN A 271 7.61 5.87 -13.57
CA ASN A 271 6.53 5.36 -12.75
C ASN A 271 7.07 4.56 -11.54
N LEU A 272 6.25 4.45 -10.51
CA LEU A 272 6.64 3.83 -9.25
C LEU A 272 6.97 2.35 -9.39
N GLN A 273 6.28 1.62 -10.26
CA GLN A 273 6.55 0.21 -10.50
C GLN A 273 7.93 -0.02 -11.14
N ASP A 274 8.28 0.77 -12.15
CA ASP A 274 9.57 0.66 -12.81
C ASP A 274 10.71 1.00 -11.85
N TYR A 275 10.52 2.05 -11.02
CA TYR A 275 11.48 2.38 -9.97
C TYR A 275 11.66 1.23 -8.97
N PHE A 276 10.55 0.62 -8.53
CA PHE A 276 10.59 -0.52 -7.60
C PHE A 276 11.35 -1.71 -8.20
N ILE A 277 11.05 -2.09 -9.45
CA ILE A 277 11.73 -3.18 -10.16
C ILE A 277 13.24 -2.92 -10.22
N GLN A 278 13.64 -1.68 -10.53
CA GLN A 278 15.05 -1.29 -10.54
C GLN A 278 15.71 -1.49 -9.18
N LEU A 279 15.08 -0.97 -8.13
CA LEU A 279 15.65 -1.03 -6.80
C LEU A 279 15.87 -2.48 -6.36
N MET A 280 14.92 -3.37 -6.70
CA MET A 280 15.05 -4.79 -6.41
C MET A 280 16.20 -5.45 -7.18
N ASN A 281 16.36 -5.14 -8.48
CA ASN A 281 17.41 -5.72 -9.33
C ASN A 281 18.84 -5.23 -8.99
N LYS A 282 18.99 -3.97 -8.56
CA LYS A 282 20.30 -3.42 -8.19
C LYS A 282 20.91 -4.12 -6.98
N GLU A 283 20.10 -4.40 -5.98
CA GLU A 283 20.58 -5.03 -4.75
C GLU A 283 20.87 -6.53 -4.91
N ASP A 284 20.27 -7.19 -5.92
CA ASP A 284 20.64 -8.57 -6.26
C ASP A 284 22.05 -8.64 -6.88
N SER A 285 22.49 -7.59 -7.60
CA SER A 285 23.82 -7.51 -8.20
C SER A 285 24.93 -7.10 -7.22
N ASP A 286 24.61 -6.48 -6.09
CA ASP A 286 25.59 -6.12 -5.06
C ASP A 286 25.85 -7.28 -4.05
N HIS A 287 25.12 -8.39 -4.17
CA HIS A 287 25.25 -9.59 -3.33
C HIS A 287 25.88 -10.79 -4.06
N GLU A 288 26.20 -10.69 -5.35
CA GLU A 288 27.04 -11.63 -6.12
C GLU A 288 28.52 -11.15 -6.18
#